data_3612328b8e54a4ba81f8ba73ea18c6c9
#
_entry.id   3612328b8e54a4ba81f8ba73ea18c6c9
#
_cell.length_a   1.000
_cell.length_b   1.000
_cell.length_c   1.000
_cell.angle_alpha   90.00
_cell.angle_beta   90.00
_cell.angle_gamma   90.00
#
_symmetry.space_group_name_H-M   'P 1'
#
loop_
_entity.id
_entity.type
_entity.pdbx_description
1 polymer ?
#
loop_
_entity_poly.entity_id
_entity_poly.type
_entity_poly.pdbx_seq_one_letter_code
_entity_poly.pdbx_strand_id
1 'polypeptide(L)'
;MSIRSQDQVALLTDYDAGSTFSEAYHTLYANIRFSWDSEKKKQHTLLLSTPSTYAGQAAVAANVGIAAAQSGTPTILVDADLRAPSLEQRFGLGKRAGLCDALLEELISAQKIEQFLSKTFIADLRMLSAGSSPTIEAAALLLSEKLPEVIQSIRHCVSETEAGPGLVIFNAPPVLIGPDASLIGALVEQTILTIAKGHTTRAQAKQAQEQLQRAHANLAGIVMLDI
;
A
#
# COMPACT_ATOMS: atom_id res chain seq x y z
N MET A 1 30.11 17.18 9.23
CA MET A 1 28.95 17.67 8.46
C MET A 1 28.23 16.44 7.93
N SER A 2 27.22 15.98 8.67
CA SER A 2 26.52 14.73 8.35
C SER A 2 25.57 14.99 7.20
N ILE A 3 25.77 14.32 6.08
CA ILE A 3 24.83 14.28 4.97
C ILE A 3 23.61 13.55 5.52
N ARG A 4 22.53 14.26 5.81
CA ARG A 4 21.22 13.64 6.04
C ARG A 4 20.86 12.98 4.71
N SER A 5 20.78 11.66 4.70
CA SER A 5 20.28 10.93 3.53
C SER A 5 18.85 11.41 3.26
N GLN A 6 18.62 11.95 2.09
CA GLN A 6 17.31 12.44 1.62
C GLN A 6 16.29 11.30 1.42
N ASP A 7 16.61 10.06 1.86
CA ASP A 7 15.84 8.86 1.61
C ASP A 7 14.80 8.51 2.68
N GLN A 8 14.68 9.31 3.74
CA GLN A 8 13.66 9.09 4.76
C GLN A 8 12.60 10.19 4.68
N VAL A 9 11.59 9.96 3.83
CA VAL A 9 10.34 10.71 3.98
C VAL A 9 9.76 10.30 5.33
N ALA A 10 9.53 11.28 6.20
CA ALA A 10 9.09 11.08 7.56
C ALA A 10 7.73 10.38 7.64
N LEU A 11 7.50 9.65 8.72
CA LEU A 11 6.20 9.10 9.04
C LEU A 11 5.30 10.18 9.68
N LEU A 12 4.01 9.98 9.54
CA LEU A 12 2.98 10.86 10.12
C LEU A 12 3.17 11.05 11.64
N THR A 13 3.70 10.03 12.31
CA THR A 13 4.00 10.04 13.74
C THR A 13 5.17 10.93 14.15
N ASP A 14 5.96 11.39 13.20
CA ASP A 14 7.09 12.29 13.45
C ASP A 14 6.65 13.76 13.50
N TYR A 15 5.35 14.03 13.30
CA TYR A 15 4.76 15.36 13.26
C TYR A 15 3.64 15.51 14.28
N ASP A 16 3.43 16.73 14.73
CA ASP A 16 2.29 17.07 15.57
C ASP A 16 0.96 16.83 14.83
N ALA A 17 -0.05 16.37 15.54
CA ALA A 17 -1.36 16.04 14.96
C ALA A 17 -2.03 17.23 14.24
N GLY A 18 -1.77 18.48 14.66
CA GLY A 18 -2.27 19.69 13.99
C GLY A 18 -1.33 20.29 12.94
N SER A 19 -0.26 19.59 12.55
CA SER A 19 0.63 20.07 11.49
C SER A 19 -0.06 19.99 10.12
N THR A 20 0.33 20.88 9.19
CA THR A 20 -0.18 20.82 7.81
C THR A 20 0.11 19.50 7.11
N PHE A 21 1.20 18.82 7.51
CA PHE A 21 1.56 17.50 7.02
C PHE A 21 0.55 16.45 7.50
N SER A 22 0.23 16.41 8.80
CA SER A 22 -0.75 15.49 9.37
C SER A 22 -2.16 15.73 8.80
N GLU A 23 -2.59 16.98 8.74
CA GLU A 23 -3.86 17.40 8.16
C GLU A 23 -4.03 16.94 6.71
N ALA A 24 -2.97 17.02 5.89
CA ALA A 24 -3.00 16.61 4.50
C ALA A 24 -3.28 15.10 4.35
N TYR A 25 -2.63 14.25 5.16
CA TYR A 25 -2.85 12.80 5.10
C TYR A 25 -4.21 12.38 5.68
N HIS A 26 -4.68 13.03 6.74
CA HIS A 26 -6.03 12.79 7.25
C HIS A 26 -7.10 13.21 6.23
N THR A 27 -6.89 14.35 5.54
CA THR A 27 -7.77 14.79 4.45
C THR A 27 -7.74 13.80 3.27
N LEU A 28 -6.56 13.32 2.88
CA LEU A 28 -6.43 12.32 1.83
C LEU A 28 -7.17 11.04 2.20
N TYR A 29 -6.98 10.54 3.42
CA TYR A 29 -7.71 9.36 3.89
C TYR A 29 -9.23 9.59 3.92
N ALA A 30 -9.70 10.74 4.39
CA ALA A 30 -11.11 11.08 4.39
C ALA A 30 -11.70 11.05 2.97
N ASN A 31 -11.00 11.61 1.99
CA ASN A 31 -11.43 11.58 0.58
C ASN A 31 -11.49 10.15 0.02
N ILE A 32 -10.51 9.28 0.38
CA ILE A 32 -10.54 7.87 0.03
C ILE A 32 -11.79 7.20 0.63
N ARG A 33 -12.04 7.43 1.92
CA ARG A 33 -13.18 6.86 2.64
C ARG A 33 -14.53 7.32 2.08
N PHE A 34 -14.67 8.59 1.68
CA PHE A 34 -15.90 9.11 1.08
C PHE A 34 -16.26 8.47 -0.26
N SER A 35 -15.28 7.91 -0.96
CA SER A 35 -15.52 7.20 -2.22
C SER A 35 -15.97 5.75 -2.03
N TRP A 36 -16.02 5.25 -0.78
CA TRP A 36 -16.48 3.89 -0.51
C TRP A 36 -18.01 3.80 -0.57
N ASP A 37 -18.49 2.74 -1.20
CA ASP A 37 -19.90 2.35 -1.10
C ASP A 37 -20.10 1.59 0.24
N SER A 38 -20.21 2.36 1.33
CA SER A 38 -20.17 1.85 2.71
C SER A 38 -21.37 0.97 3.10
N GLU A 39 -22.46 1.00 2.32
CA GLU A 39 -23.66 0.20 2.66
C GLU A 39 -23.50 -1.30 2.33
N LYS A 40 -22.51 -1.66 1.52
CA LYS A 40 -22.43 -3.01 0.95
C LYS A 40 -21.18 -3.81 1.31
N LYS A 41 -20.11 -3.17 1.77
CA LYS A 41 -18.83 -3.86 1.97
C LYS A 41 -18.26 -3.66 3.36
N LYS A 42 -17.77 -4.77 3.92
CA LYS A 42 -17.14 -4.82 5.26
C LYS A 42 -15.64 -4.52 5.21
N GLN A 43 -15.01 -4.65 4.05
CA GLN A 43 -13.59 -4.40 3.84
C GLN A 43 -13.37 -3.73 2.50
N HIS A 44 -12.42 -2.80 2.47
CA HIS A 44 -11.98 -2.10 1.27
C HIS A 44 -10.53 -2.40 0.94
N THR A 45 -10.19 -2.32 -0.34
CA THR A 45 -8.83 -2.53 -0.83
C THR A 45 -8.38 -1.35 -1.67
N LEU A 46 -7.18 -0.86 -1.39
CA LEU A 46 -6.56 0.28 -2.02
C LEU A 46 -5.16 -0.07 -2.52
N LEU A 47 -4.84 0.25 -3.75
CA LEU A 47 -3.49 0.25 -4.27
C LEU A 47 -2.94 1.67 -4.31
N LEU A 48 -1.73 1.86 -3.80
CA LEU A 48 -0.94 3.06 -3.97
C LEU A 48 0.31 2.72 -4.79
N SER A 49 0.52 3.45 -5.88
CA SER A 49 1.67 3.31 -6.75
C SER A 49 2.05 4.67 -7.36
N THR A 50 3.19 4.71 -8.04
CA THR A 50 3.73 5.89 -8.70
C THR A 50 3.98 5.61 -10.18
N PRO A 51 4.07 6.61 -11.05
CA PRO A 51 4.50 6.37 -12.43
C PRO A 51 5.92 5.84 -12.54
N SER A 52 6.86 6.46 -11.81
CA SER A 52 8.29 6.14 -11.81
C SER A 52 8.85 6.22 -10.40
N THR A 53 10.02 5.64 -10.18
CA THR A 53 10.70 5.63 -8.88
C THR A 53 11.05 7.04 -8.42
N TYR A 54 10.72 7.36 -7.18
CA TYR A 54 11.27 8.50 -6.45
C TYR A 54 11.44 8.15 -4.97
N ALA A 55 12.28 8.90 -4.27
CA ALA A 55 12.46 8.71 -2.84
C ALA A 55 11.15 8.99 -2.09
N GLY A 56 10.74 8.08 -1.22
CA GLY A 56 9.56 8.27 -0.38
C GLY A 56 8.23 7.74 -0.94
N GLN A 57 8.20 7.07 -2.10
CA GLN A 57 6.97 6.49 -2.62
C GLN A 57 6.23 5.60 -1.59
N ALA A 58 6.97 4.76 -0.87
CA ALA A 58 6.40 3.89 0.16
C ALA A 58 5.91 4.66 1.41
N ALA A 59 6.44 5.87 1.67
CA ALA A 59 5.99 6.68 2.79
C ALA A 59 4.55 7.16 2.63
N VAL A 60 4.09 7.36 1.39
CA VAL A 60 2.69 7.74 1.15
C VAL A 60 1.75 6.64 1.60
N ALA A 61 2.04 5.38 1.21
CA ALA A 61 1.24 4.24 1.65
C ALA A 61 1.28 4.07 3.18
N ALA A 62 2.47 4.21 3.79
CA ALA A 62 2.64 4.18 5.23
C ALA A 62 1.79 5.25 5.93
N ASN A 63 1.87 6.50 5.47
CA ASN A 63 1.18 7.63 6.09
C ASN A 63 -0.34 7.57 5.89
N VAL A 64 -0.84 7.11 4.74
CA VAL A 64 -2.27 6.84 4.55
C VAL A 64 -2.73 5.73 5.49
N GLY A 65 -1.94 4.66 5.67
CA GLY A 65 -2.23 3.59 6.61
C GLY A 65 -2.28 4.08 8.07
N ILE A 66 -1.34 4.94 8.46
CA ILE A 66 -1.31 5.56 9.80
C ILE A 66 -2.53 6.45 9.99
N ALA A 67 -2.86 7.33 9.03
CA ALA A 67 -4.02 8.21 9.12
C ALA A 67 -5.33 7.42 9.22
N ALA A 68 -5.46 6.31 8.47
CA ALA A 68 -6.60 5.42 8.55
C ALA A 68 -6.74 4.79 9.94
N ALA A 69 -5.66 4.21 10.46
CA ALA A 69 -5.64 3.58 11.79
C ALA A 69 -5.92 4.60 12.92
N GLN A 70 -5.30 5.78 12.87
CA GLN A 70 -5.56 6.88 13.82
C GLN A 70 -7.00 7.38 13.77
N SER A 71 -7.68 7.20 12.64
CA SER A 71 -9.12 7.50 12.48
C SER A 71 -10.03 6.34 12.92
N GLY A 72 -9.48 5.29 13.55
CA GLY A 72 -10.23 4.14 14.07
C GLY A 72 -10.59 3.09 13.01
N THR A 73 -9.97 3.14 11.82
CA THR A 73 -10.17 2.12 10.78
C THR A 73 -9.13 1.02 10.90
N PRO A 74 -9.52 -0.23 11.21
CA PRO A 74 -8.60 -1.36 11.21
C PRO A 74 -7.93 -1.48 9.84
N THR A 75 -6.60 -1.44 9.82
CA THR A 75 -5.84 -1.34 8.58
C THR A 75 -4.76 -2.41 8.50
N ILE A 76 -4.66 -3.06 7.34
CA ILE A 76 -3.52 -3.90 6.97
C ILE A 76 -2.75 -3.19 5.85
N LEU A 77 -1.48 -2.88 6.10
CA LEU A 77 -0.56 -2.34 5.11
C LEU A 77 0.27 -3.49 4.53
N VAL A 78 0.23 -3.67 3.23
CA VAL A 78 0.93 -4.75 2.51
C VAL A 78 2.08 -4.16 1.70
N ASP A 79 3.31 -4.61 1.94
CA ASP A 79 4.42 -4.28 1.05
C ASP A 79 4.41 -5.22 -0.16
N ALA A 80 3.83 -4.76 -1.25
CA ALA A 80 3.75 -5.46 -2.53
C ALA A 80 4.84 -5.01 -3.52
N ASP A 81 5.77 -4.15 -3.09
CA ASP A 81 6.99 -3.87 -3.83
C ASP A 81 8.03 -4.95 -3.55
N LEU A 82 7.85 -6.13 -4.16
CA LEU A 82 8.77 -7.25 -4.01
C LEU A 82 10.13 -7.00 -4.67
N ARG A 83 10.27 -5.94 -5.47
CA ARG A 83 11.53 -5.57 -6.14
C ARG A 83 12.44 -4.73 -5.24
N ALA A 84 11.85 -3.81 -4.47
CA ALA A 84 12.55 -2.88 -3.59
C ALA A 84 11.74 -2.61 -2.31
N PRO A 85 11.48 -3.65 -1.50
CA PRO A 85 10.66 -3.51 -0.30
C PRO A 85 11.31 -2.56 0.71
N SER A 86 10.50 -1.73 1.34
CA SER A 86 11.01 -0.70 2.25
C SER A 86 10.08 -0.38 3.43
N LEU A 87 8.88 -0.92 3.46
CA LEU A 87 7.94 -0.64 4.54
C LEU A 87 8.38 -1.24 5.87
N GLU A 88 8.96 -2.45 5.89
CA GLU A 88 9.45 -3.10 7.10
C GLU A 88 10.45 -2.21 7.84
N GLN A 89 11.40 -1.64 7.11
CA GLN A 89 12.41 -0.76 7.68
C GLN A 89 11.79 0.50 8.29
N ARG A 90 10.75 1.08 7.66
CA ARG A 90 10.07 2.26 8.16
C ARG A 90 9.33 2.03 9.47
N PHE A 91 8.80 0.82 9.65
CA PHE A 91 8.12 0.43 10.89
C PHE A 91 9.04 -0.24 11.91
N GLY A 92 10.35 -0.25 11.68
CA GLY A 92 11.32 -0.89 12.57
C GLY A 92 11.15 -2.41 12.67
N LEU A 93 10.53 -3.00 11.66
CA LEU A 93 10.31 -4.44 11.59
C LEU A 93 11.51 -5.11 10.89
N GLY A 94 11.95 -6.24 11.44
CA GLY A 94 12.96 -7.07 10.80
C GLY A 94 12.40 -7.91 9.66
N LYS A 95 13.29 -8.52 8.87
CA LYS A 95 12.94 -9.43 7.79
C LYS A 95 12.10 -10.61 8.31
N ARG A 96 11.01 -10.94 7.65
CA ARG A 96 10.03 -11.96 8.07
C ARG A 96 9.24 -12.51 6.90
N ALA A 97 8.48 -13.58 7.14
CA ALA A 97 7.51 -14.09 6.17
C ALA A 97 6.44 -13.04 5.84
N GLY A 98 5.95 -13.03 4.61
CA GLY A 98 5.03 -12.02 4.12
C GLY A 98 4.39 -12.41 2.79
N LEU A 99 4.20 -11.45 1.89
CA LEU A 99 3.44 -11.62 0.65
C LEU A 99 4.06 -12.68 -0.27
N CYS A 100 5.38 -12.66 -0.50
CA CYS A 100 6.01 -13.66 -1.37
C CYS A 100 5.90 -15.07 -0.78
N ASP A 101 5.99 -15.22 0.55
CA ASP A 101 5.82 -16.52 1.22
C ASP A 101 4.37 -17.00 1.09
N ALA A 102 3.39 -16.10 1.23
CA ALA A 102 1.97 -16.42 1.04
C ALA A 102 1.67 -16.91 -0.38
N LEU A 103 2.31 -16.33 -1.40
CA LEU A 103 2.15 -16.72 -2.79
C LEU A 103 2.78 -18.10 -3.09
N LEU A 104 3.73 -18.55 -2.27
CA LEU A 104 4.38 -19.87 -2.39
C LEU A 104 3.64 -20.98 -1.62
N GLU A 105 2.72 -20.64 -0.71
CA GLU A 105 1.96 -21.64 0.05
C GLU A 105 1.08 -22.49 -0.90
N GLU A 106 0.97 -23.78 -0.62
CA GLU A 106 0.09 -24.69 -1.40
C GLU A 106 -1.38 -24.35 -1.15
N LEU A 107 -1.73 -24.11 0.11
CA LEU A 107 -3.06 -23.73 0.55
C LEU A 107 -3.00 -22.44 1.35
N ILE A 108 -3.65 -21.41 0.85
CA ILE A 108 -3.73 -20.12 1.52
C ILE A 108 -5.10 -19.96 2.23
N SER A 109 -5.07 -19.33 3.38
CA SER A 109 -6.26 -19.01 4.16
C SER A 109 -6.03 -17.78 5.01
N ALA A 110 -7.10 -17.19 5.54
CA ALA A 110 -6.97 -16.05 6.46
C ALA A 110 -6.15 -16.42 7.70
N GLN A 111 -6.28 -17.65 8.23
CA GLN A 111 -5.48 -18.11 9.37
C GLN A 111 -3.99 -18.19 9.02
N LYS A 112 -3.65 -18.55 7.78
CA LYS A 112 -2.26 -18.58 7.34
C LYS A 112 -1.71 -17.16 7.18
N ILE A 113 -2.46 -16.25 6.60
CA ILE A 113 -2.11 -14.82 6.51
C ILE A 113 -1.93 -14.21 7.90
N GLU A 114 -2.80 -14.54 8.87
CA GLU A 114 -2.66 -14.05 10.26
C GLU A 114 -1.29 -14.39 10.87
N GLN A 115 -0.68 -15.53 10.52
CA GLN A 115 0.66 -15.92 10.99
C GLN A 115 1.76 -15.04 10.39
N PHE A 116 1.55 -14.46 9.22
CA PHE A 116 2.51 -13.56 8.54
C PHE A 116 2.32 -12.10 8.92
N LEU A 117 1.15 -11.74 9.46
CA LEU A 117 0.86 -10.37 9.88
C LEU A 117 1.68 -9.98 11.12
N SER A 118 2.16 -8.77 11.10
CA SER A 118 2.92 -8.16 12.19
C SER A 118 2.14 -6.99 12.78
N LYS A 119 2.17 -6.87 14.09
CA LYS A 119 1.74 -5.63 14.75
C LYS A 119 2.78 -4.55 14.50
N THR A 120 2.33 -3.35 14.23
CA THR A 120 3.18 -2.16 14.21
C THR A 120 3.11 -1.45 15.58
N PHE A 121 3.85 -0.37 15.74
CA PHE A 121 3.75 0.50 16.93
C PHE A 121 2.51 1.42 16.90
N ILE A 122 1.70 1.35 15.81
CA ILE A 122 0.44 2.07 15.67
C ILE A 122 -0.70 1.12 16.00
N ALA A 123 -1.58 1.53 16.90
CA ALA A 123 -2.81 0.79 17.17
C ALA A 123 -3.65 0.65 15.88
N ASP A 124 -4.32 -0.48 15.71
CA ASP A 124 -5.18 -0.78 14.55
C ASP A 124 -4.47 -0.79 13.19
N LEU A 125 -3.12 -0.69 13.16
CA LEU A 125 -2.30 -0.89 11.97
C LEU A 125 -1.47 -2.15 12.08
N ARG A 126 -1.74 -3.13 11.21
CA ARG A 126 -0.92 -4.33 11.02
C ARG A 126 -0.22 -4.29 9.68
N MET A 127 0.85 -5.04 9.54
CA MET A 127 1.63 -5.05 8.32
C MET A 127 1.87 -6.48 7.82
N LEU A 128 1.68 -6.69 6.52
CA LEU A 128 2.17 -7.83 5.78
C LEU A 128 3.41 -7.40 5.01
N SER A 129 4.56 -7.90 5.42
CA SER A 129 5.85 -7.62 4.78
C SER A 129 5.92 -8.16 3.36
N ALA A 130 6.90 -7.73 2.58
CA ALA A 130 7.16 -8.28 1.25
C ALA A 130 7.51 -9.77 1.30
N GLY A 131 8.17 -10.22 2.39
CA GLY A 131 8.44 -11.63 2.62
C GLY A 131 9.87 -11.93 3.03
N SER A 132 10.15 -13.22 3.26
CA SER A 132 11.46 -13.69 3.73
C SER A 132 12.55 -13.56 2.66
N SER A 133 12.20 -13.63 1.38
CA SER A 133 13.14 -13.57 0.26
C SER A 133 12.57 -12.78 -0.93
N PRO A 134 12.20 -11.50 -0.75
CA PRO A 134 11.75 -10.68 -1.86
C PRO A 134 12.92 -10.42 -2.82
N THR A 135 12.70 -10.64 -4.09
CA THR A 135 13.68 -10.42 -5.18
C THR A 135 12.96 -9.98 -6.45
N ILE A 136 13.72 -9.61 -7.47
CA ILE A 136 13.14 -9.33 -8.79
C ILE A 136 12.41 -10.56 -9.34
N GLU A 137 12.98 -11.76 -9.11
CA GLU A 137 12.34 -13.02 -9.49
C GLU A 137 11.06 -13.28 -8.68
N ALA A 138 11.03 -12.89 -7.40
CA ALA A 138 9.82 -13.01 -6.56
C ALA A 138 8.65 -12.18 -7.10
N ALA A 139 8.91 -11.08 -7.81
CA ALA A 139 7.86 -10.31 -8.47
C ALA A 139 7.09 -11.14 -9.53
N ALA A 140 7.70 -12.18 -10.10
CA ALA A 140 7.02 -13.09 -10.99
C ALA A 140 5.91 -13.92 -10.29
N LEU A 141 5.98 -14.06 -8.97
CA LEU A 141 4.92 -14.72 -8.18
C LEU A 141 3.58 -13.97 -8.26
N LEU A 142 3.61 -12.65 -8.49
CA LEU A 142 2.39 -11.86 -8.69
C LEU A 142 1.64 -12.23 -9.99
N LEU A 143 2.30 -12.93 -10.93
CA LEU A 143 1.66 -13.49 -12.12
C LEU A 143 0.94 -14.82 -11.86
N SER A 144 1.09 -15.39 -10.67
CA SER A 144 0.47 -16.67 -10.33
C SER A 144 -1.05 -16.55 -10.19
N GLU A 145 -1.76 -17.62 -10.51
CA GLU A 145 -3.21 -17.73 -10.30
C GLU A 145 -3.61 -17.66 -8.82
N LYS A 146 -2.66 -17.72 -7.90
CA LYS A 146 -2.90 -17.60 -6.44
C LYS A 146 -3.09 -16.16 -5.96
N LEU A 147 -2.66 -15.16 -6.72
CA LEU A 147 -2.74 -13.76 -6.28
C LEU A 147 -4.16 -13.33 -5.86
N PRO A 148 -5.23 -13.64 -6.61
CA PRO A 148 -6.59 -13.30 -6.19
C PRO A 148 -6.99 -13.94 -4.85
N GLU A 149 -6.61 -15.21 -4.63
CA GLU A 149 -6.90 -15.94 -3.39
C GLU A 149 -6.14 -15.36 -2.20
N VAL A 150 -4.86 -15.00 -2.39
CA VAL A 150 -4.05 -14.33 -1.37
C VAL A 150 -4.67 -12.99 -1.00
N ILE A 151 -5.04 -12.14 -1.96
CA ILE A 151 -5.70 -10.85 -1.72
C ILE A 151 -7.01 -11.04 -0.96
N GLN A 152 -7.82 -12.03 -1.34
CA GLN A 152 -9.07 -12.35 -0.64
C GLN A 152 -8.82 -12.81 0.80
N SER A 153 -7.80 -13.63 1.04
CA SER A 153 -7.41 -14.08 2.37
C SER A 153 -6.92 -12.93 3.25
N ILE A 154 -6.15 -11.97 2.70
CA ILE A 154 -5.74 -10.75 3.40
C ILE A 154 -6.96 -9.90 3.80
N ARG A 155 -7.94 -9.76 2.90
CA ARG A 155 -9.19 -9.03 3.20
C ARG A 155 -9.93 -9.62 4.38
N HIS A 156 -10.01 -10.94 4.49
CA HIS A 156 -10.67 -11.61 5.60
C HIS A 156 -9.96 -11.40 6.95
N CYS A 157 -8.68 -11.02 6.95
CA CYS A 157 -7.94 -10.71 8.19
C CYS A 157 -8.26 -9.31 8.74
N VAL A 158 -8.87 -8.43 7.94
CA VAL A 158 -9.24 -7.09 8.41
C VAL A 158 -10.64 -7.12 9.01
N SER A 159 -10.76 -6.77 10.28
CA SER A 159 -12.03 -6.81 11.01
C SER A 159 -12.84 -5.54 10.79
N GLU A 160 -14.17 -5.70 10.74
CA GLU A 160 -15.11 -4.60 10.88
C GLU A 160 -15.14 -4.14 12.35
N THR A 161 -15.20 -2.84 12.58
CA THR A 161 -15.38 -2.24 13.91
C THR A 161 -16.62 -1.35 13.92
N GLU A 162 -16.98 -0.82 15.11
CA GLU A 162 -18.02 0.20 15.23
C GLU A 162 -17.70 1.48 14.42
N ALA A 163 -16.41 1.74 14.15
CA ALA A 163 -15.97 2.86 13.32
C ALA A 163 -16.20 2.67 11.82
N GLY A 164 -16.53 1.44 11.39
CA GLY A 164 -16.83 1.10 10.01
C GLY A 164 -15.98 -0.05 9.45
N PRO A 165 -15.95 -0.20 8.11
CA PRO A 165 -15.25 -1.28 7.44
C PRO A 165 -13.73 -1.16 7.59
N GLY A 166 -13.04 -2.30 7.53
CA GLY A 166 -11.58 -2.33 7.51
C GLY A 166 -10.96 -1.99 6.15
N LEU A 167 -9.67 -1.67 6.14
CA LEU A 167 -8.92 -1.27 4.96
C LEU A 167 -7.66 -2.11 4.75
N VAL A 168 -7.45 -2.57 3.51
CA VAL A 168 -6.18 -3.16 3.09
C VAL A 168 -5.52 -2.23 2.08
N ILE A 169 -4.29 -1.80 2.37
CA ILE A 169 -3.50 -0.91 1.50
C ILE A 169 -2.33 -1.71 0.93
N PHE A 170 -2.22 -1.77 -0.39
CA PHE A 170 -1.10 -2.34 -1.10
C PHE A 170 -0.14 -1.22 -1.53
N ASN A 171 1.10 -1.25 -1.04
CA ASN A 171 2.21 -0.46 -1.56
C ASN A 171 2.83 -1.21 -2.75
N ALA A 172 2.60 -0.77 -3.96
CA ALA A 172 3.13 -1.43 -5.15
C ALA A 172 4.33 -0.68 -5.74
N PRO A 173 5.20 -1.38 -6.50
CA PRO A 173 6.27 -0.72 -7.23
C PRO A 173 5.72 0.25 -8.27
N PRO A 174 6.57 1.15 -8.83
CA PRO A 174 6.15 2.07 -9.86
C PRO A 174 5.54 1.37 -11.09
N VAL A 175 4.44 1.91 -11.59
CA VAL A 175 3.65 1.34 -12.69
C VAL A 175 4.50 1.06 -13.94
N LEU A 176 5.45 1.96 -14.26
CA LEU A 176 6.24 1.85 -15.48
C LEU A 176 7.47 0.93 -15.36
N ILE A 177 7.74 0.36 -14.18
CA ILE A 177 8.85 -0.60 -13.99
C ILE A 177 8.46 -2.02 -14.41
N GLY A 178 7.19 -2.38 -14.23
CA GLY A 178 6.73 -3.74 -14.51
C GLY A 178 5.21 -3.89 -14.44
N PRO A 179 4.70 -5.13 -14.55
CA PRO A 179 3.27 -5.40 -14.52
C PRO A 179 2.67 -5.39 -13.11
N ASP A 180 3.49 -5.40 -12.07
CA ASP A 180 3.12 -5.69 -10.68
C ASP A 180 1.96 -4.82 -10.17
N ALA A 181 2.09 -3.49 -10.31
CA ALA A 181 1.04 -2.55 -9.90
C ALA A 181 -0.26 -2.75 -10.71
N SER A 182 -0.14 -3.10 -11.98
CA SER A 182 -1.29 -3.35 -12.85
C SER A 182 -2.02 -4.64 -12.47
N LEU A 183 -1.27 -5.70 -12.13
CA LEU A 183 -1.84 -6.98 -11.69
C LEU A 183 -2.64 -6.83 -10.39
N ILE A 184 -2.06 -6.16 -9.40
CA ILE A 184 -2.75 -5.91 -8.14
C ILE A 184 -3.91 -4.92 -8.36
N GLY A 185 -3.70 -3.87 -9.14
CA GLY A 185 -4.70 -2.84 -9.46
C GLY A 185 -5.98 -3.39 -10.09
N ALA A 186 -5.86 -4.46 -10.89
CA ALA A 186 -7.01 -5.16 -11.47
C ALA A 186 -7.84 -5.95 -10.44
N LEU A 187 -7.28 -6.25 -9.27
CA LEU A 187 -7.90 -7.09 -8.24
C LEU A 187 -8.39 -6.30 -7.01
N VAL A 188 -7.99 -5.04 -6.88
CA VAL A 188 -8.39 -4.17 -5.76
C VAL A 188 -9.52 -3.24 -6.17
N GLU A 189 -10.20 -2.66 -5.18
CA GLU A 189 -11.36 -1.80 -5.42
C GLU A 189 -10.98 -0.41 -5.94
N GLN A 190 -9.84 0.10 -5.49
CA GLN A 190 -9.38 1.44 -5.83
C GLN A 190 -7.89 1.47 -6.05
N THR A 191 -7.46 2.25 -7.01
CA THR A 191 -6.05 2.56 -7.26
C THR A 191 -5.86 4.07 -7.20
N ILE A 192 -4.84 4.52 -6.48
CA ILE A 192 -4.41 5.91 -6.46
C ILE A 192 -2.99 5.98 -7.02
N LEU A 193 -2.82 6.86 -8.01
CA LEU A 193 -1.51 7.16 -8.57
C LEU A 193 -0.93 8.40 -7.88
N THR A 194 0.20 8.22 -7.22
CA THR A 194 0.90 9.34 -6.57
C THR A 194 1.97 9.89 -7.49
N ILE A 195 1.98 11.20 -7.70
CA ILE A 195 2.95 11.90 -8.53
C ILE A 195 3.75 12.89 -7.69
N ALA A 196 5.06 12.91 -7.89
CA ALA A 196 5.97 13.81 -7.18
C ALA A 196 6.32 15.01 -8.07
N LYS A 197 6.01 16.22 -7.59
CA LYS A 197 6.32 17.46 -8.30
C LYS A 197 7.83 17.58 -8.51
N GLY A 198 8.23 17.90 -9.73
CA GLY A 198 9.65 17.98 -10.11
C GLY A 198 10.31 16.63 -10.42
N HIS A 199 9.71 15.49 -10.07
CA HIS A 199 10.23 14.13 -10.34
C HIS A 199 9.41 13.37 -11.38
N THR A 200 8.08 13.51 -11.35
CA THR A 200 7.19 12.84 -12.30
C THR A 200 6.87 13.77 -13.47
N THR A 201 7.20 13.38 -14.68
CA THR A 201 6.81 14.11 -15.88
C THR A 201 5.35 13.84 -16.25
N ARG A 202 4.73 14.80 -16.97
CA ARG A 202 3.35 14.63 -17.48
C ARG A 202 3.23 13.39 -18.39
N ALA A 203 4.27 13.12 -19.18
CA ALA A 203 4.30 11.95 -20.07
C ALA A 203 4.29 10.64 -19.27
N GLN A 204 5.11 10.53 -18.22
CA GLN A 204 5.13 9.36 -17.32
C GLN A 204 3.79 9.17 -16.61
N ALA A 205 3.19 10.24 -16.08
CA ALA A 205 1.89 10.16 -15.43
C ALA A 205 0.80 9.65 -16.39
N LYS A 206 0.77 10.17 -17.62
CA LYS A 206 -0.18 9.73 -18.66
C LYS A 206 0.06 8.27 -19.05
N GLN A 207 1.30 7.86 -19.27
CA GLN A 207 1.64 6.48 -19.64
C GLN A 207 1.25 5.49 -18.52
N ALA A 208 1.50 5.84 -17.25
CA ALA A 208 1.11 5.02 -16.12
C ALA A 208 -0.42 4.90 -16.01
N GLN A 209 -1.15 6.01 -16.19
CA GLN A 209 -2.60 5.99 -16.23
C GLN A 209 -3.12 5.07 -17.33
N GLU A 210 -2.60 5.18 -18.55
CA GLU A 210 -2.99 4.32 -19.68
C GLU A 210 -2.69 2.84 -19.42
N GLN A 211 -1.58 2.53 -18.76
CA GLN A 211 -1.22 1.16 -18.39
C GLN A 211 -2.19 0.57 -17.37
N LEU A 212 -2.53 1.33 -16.31
CA LEU A 212 -3.51 0.92 -15.31
C LEU A 212 -4.91 0.74 -15.93
N GLN A 213 -5.33 1.65 -16.81
CA GLN A 213 -6.61 1.53 -17.50
C GLN A 213 -6.69 0.29 -18.41
N ARG A 214 -5.61 -0.02 -19.13
CA ARG A 214 -5.52 -1.26 -19.94
C ARG A 214 -5.61 -2.54 -19.11
N ALA A 215 -5.13 -2.48 -17.87
CA ALA A 215 -5.25 -3.57 -16.91
C ALA A 215 -6.62 -3.60 -16.19
N HIS A 216 -7.55 -2.71 -16.55
CA HIS A 216 -8.84 -2.55 -15.88
C HIS A 216 -8.76 -2.19 -14.40
N ALA A 217 -7.63 -1.60 -13.96
CA ALA A 217 -7.52 -1.05 -12.62
C ALA A 217 -8.47 0.15 -12.45
N ASN A 218 -9.20 0.18 -11.36
CA ASN A 218 -10.08 1.30 -11.02
C ASN A 218 -9.26 2.47 -10.47
N LEU A 219 -8.80 3.36 -11.35
CA LEU A 219 -8.07 4.57 -10.97
C LEU A 219 -9.03 5.60 -10.35
N ALA A 220 -9.11 5.60 -9.03
CA ALA A 220 -9.97 6.46 -8.24
C ALA A 220 -9.48 7.91 -8.17
N GLY A 221 -8.17 8.13 -8.32
CA GLY A 221 -7.61 9.48 -8.26
C GLY A 221 -6.10 9.56 -8.44
N ILE A 222 -5.63 10.80 -8.48
CA ILE A 222 -4.21 11.15 -8.52
C ILE A 222 -3.91 12.07 -7.34
N VAL A 223 -2.85 11.75 -6.59
CA VAL A 223 -2.35 12.57 -5.48
C VAL A 223 -1.04 13.22 -5.92
N MET A 224 -0.94 14.54 -5.80
CA MET A 224 0.28 15.28 -6.07
C MET A 224 1.01 15.54 -4.77
N LEU A 225 2.28 15.18 -4.74
CA LEU A 225 3.19 15.44 -3.63
C LEU A 225 4.11 16.60 -4.00
N ASP A 226 4.23 17.58 -3.12
CA ASP A 226 5.20 18.67 -3.20
C ASP A 226 6.36 18.32 -2.26
N ILE A 227 7.40 17.66 -2.80
CA ILE A 227 8.55 17.10 -2.07
C ILE A 227 9.84 17.82 -2.49
#